data_5ad8f33a735fbcc782ca5bf1a867e39a
#
_entry.id   5ad8f33a735fbcc782ca5bf1a867e39a
#
_cell.length_a   1.000
_cell.length_b   1.000
_cell.length_c   1.000
_cell.angle_alpha   90.00
_cell.angle_beta   90.00
_cell.angle_gamma   90.00
#
_symmetry.space_group_name_H-M   'P 1'
#
loop_
_entity.id
_entity.type
_entity.pdbx_description
1 polymer ?
#
loop_
_entity_poly.entity_id
_entity_poly.type
_entity_poly.pdbx_seq_one_letter_code
_entity_poly.pdbx_strand_id
1 'polypeptide(L)'
;MSEIDFYFSIGSTYTYLSVTRILDVEKQHQVKFNWKPFSVRAIMKEMNNIPFPRDKMNKVNYMWRDIERRAEGYGFFAKTPVPYPLSEFDLANQIAILGFEKGWGEKFVILSYKKWFQEGKEPAIEPSISEVCSELSLDKDKIISEAKSSDIETKYNENTNSARENKIFGSPSFIVKNELFWGDDRMEDAIKWSLKSVSYTHLTLPTTVRV
;
A
#
# COMPACT_ATOMS: atom_id res chain seq x y z
N MET A 1 10.29 -0.84 -19.11
CA MET A 1 9.11 -0.39 -18.34
C MET A 1 9.66 0.26 -17.09
N SER A 2 9.16 1.45 -16.71
CA SER A 2 9.65 2.11 -15.49
C SER A 2 9.08 1.41 -14.27
N GLU A 3 9.91 1.17 -13.26
CA GLU A 3 9.54 0.50 -12.02
C GLU A 3 9.40 1.51 -10.89
N ILE A 4 8.38 1.33 -10.06
CA ILE A 4 8.04 2.17 -8.90
C ILE A 4 7.84 1.24 -7.71
N ASP A 5 8.61 1.41 -6.64
CA ASP A 5 8.38 0.65 -5.43
C ASP A 5 7.14 1.20 -4.71
N PHE A 6 6.17 0.35 -4.50
CA PHE A 6 4.91 0.66 -3.82
C PHE A 6 4.90 0.05 -2.42
N TYR A 7 5.21 0.88 -1.43
CA TYR A 7 5.14 0.51 -0.02
C TYR A 7 3.73 0.73 0.50
N PHE A 8 3.10 -0.34 0.92
CA PHE A 8 1.73 -0.30 1.42
C PHE A 8 1.55 -1.15 2.66
N SER A 9 0.48 -0.86 3.41
CA SER A 9 0.14 -1.61 4.61
C SER A 9 -1.37 -1.84 4.62
N ILE A 10 -1.82 -3.11 4.63
CA ILE A 10 -3.22 -3.42 4.88
C ILE A 10 -3.53 -2.97 6.32
N GLY A 11 -4.42 -2.01 6.43
CA GLY A 11 -4.67 -1.27 7.67
C GLY A 11 -4.45 0.25 7.53
N SER A 12 -3.85 0.70 6.40
CA SER A 12 -3.87 2.12 6.04
C SER A 12 -5.10 2.44 5.19
N THR A 13 -5.88 3.40 5.63
CA THR A 13 -7.17 3.72 5.04
C THR A 13 -7.05 4.34 3.65
N TYR A 14 -6.13 5.29 3.44
CA TYR A 14 -5.89 5.90 2.14
C TYR A 14 -5.30 4.94 1.10
N THR A 15 -4.66 3.87 1.53
CA THR A 15 -4.14 2.83 0.62
C THR A 15 -5.25 2.14 -0.19
N TYR A 16 -6.50 2.11 0.32
CA TYR A 16 -7.66 1.65 -0.42
C TYR A 16 -7.78 2.33 -1.79
N LEU A 17 -7.63 3.65 -1.82
CA LEU A 17 -7.75 4.44 -3.04
C LEU A 17 -6.68 4.10 -4.07
N SER A 18 -5.46 3.82 -3.62
CA SER A 18 -4.37 3.39 -4.50
C SER A 18 -4.59 1.96 -5.03
N VAL A 19 -4.82 1.01 -4.11
CA VAL A 19 -4.94 -0.41 -4.44
C VAL A 19 -6.09 -0.69 -5.41
N THR A 20 -7.22 0.01 -5.28
CA THR A 20 -8.40 -0.22 -6.12
C THR A 20 -8.16 0.14 -7.59
N ARG A 21 -7.25 1.06 -7.88
CA ARG A 21 -6.99 1.57 -9.24
C ARG A 21 -5.61 1.23 -9.82
N ILE A 22 -4.71 0.66 -9.00
CA ILE A 22 -3.29 0.52 -9.36
C ILE A 22 -3.07 -0.30 -10.64
N LEU A 23 -3.82 -1.39 -10.86
CA LEU A 23 -3.66 -2.22 -12.04
C LEU A 23 -4.10 -1.52 -13.34
N ASP A 24 -5.13 -0.67 -13.26
CA ASP A 24 -5.57 0.13 -14.40
C ASP A 24 -4.56 1.24 -14.71
N VAL A 25 -4.00 1.84 -13.66
CA VAL A 25 -2.96 2.86 -13.77
C VAL A 25 -1.66 2.26 -14.37
N GLU A 26 -1.26 1.06 -13.98
CA GLU A 26 -0.13 0.34 -14.60
C GLU A 26 -0.29 0.19 -16.11
N LYS A 27 -1.48 -0.28 -16.53
CA LYS A 27 -1.79 -0.45 -17.96
C LYS A 27 -1.80 0.87 -18.71
N GLN A 28 -2.46 1.88 -18.14
CA GLN A 28 -2.63 3.20 -18.77
C GLN A 28 -1.28 3.90 -18.99
N HIS A 29 -0.37 3.81 -18.02
CA HIS A 29 0.90 4.53 -18.05
C HIS A 29 2.11 3.67 -18.45
N GLN A 30 1.90 2.37 -18.69
CA GLN A 30 2.96 1.41 -19.04
C GLN A 30 4.11 1.39 -18.02
N VAL A 31 3.77 1.51 -16.74
CA VAL A 31 4.67 1.39 -15.59
C VAL A 31 4.42 0.08 -14.85
N LYS A 32 5.30 -0.29 -13.94
CA LYS A 32 5.10 -1.43 -13.04
C LYS A 32 5.32 -0.99 -11.60
N PHE A 33 4.41 -1.42 -10.71
CA PHE A 33 4.60 -1.25 -9.28
C PHE A 33 5.18 -2.53 -8.66
N ASN A 34 6.25 -2.37 -7.90
CA ASN A 34 6.82 -3.44 -7.07
C ASN A 34 6.16 -3.34 -5.69
N TRP A 35 5.24 -4.21 -5.40
CA TRP A 35 4.45 -4.19 -4.19
C TRP A 35 5.27 -4.63 -2.97
N LYS A 36 5.33 -3.78 -1.95
CA LYS A 36 6.12 -4.00 -0.72
C LYS A 36 5.23 -3.83 0.52
N PRO A 37 4.59 -4.91 0.97
CA PRO A 37 3.85 -4.88 2.24
C PRO A 37 4.80 -4.62 3.40
N PHE A 38 4.49 -3.66 4.28
CA PHE A 38 5.33 -3.31 5.43
C PHE A 38 4.49 -2.92 6.66
N SER A 39 5.11 -2.86 7.84
CA SER A 39 4.44 -2.42 9.07
C SER A 39 4.47 -0.91 9.22
N VAL A 40 3.49 -0.20 8.64
CA VAL A 40 3.34 1.24 8.90
C VAL A 40 3.08 1.50 10.39
N ARG A 41 2.42 0.57 11.09
CA ARG A 41 2.13 0.66 12.54
C ARG A 41 3.42 0.70 13.37
N ALA A 42 4.43 -0.11 13.03
CA ALA A 42 5.73 -0.09 13.72
C ALA A 42 6.40 1.28 13.58
N ILE A 43 6.49 1.80 12.36
CA ILE A 43 7.07 3.13 12.07
C ILE A 43 6.31 4.25 12.79
N MET A 44 4.97 4.21 12.75
CA MET A 44 4.15 5.23 13.41
C MET A 44 4.31 5.21 14.93
N LYS A 45 4.47 4.03 15.55
CA LYS A 45 4.77 3.92 16.99
C LYS A 45 6.11 4.54 17.35
N GLU A 46 7.15 4.31 16.55
CA GLU A 46 8.49 4.91 16.73
C GLU A 46 8.45 6.46 16.67
N MET A 47 7.56 7.00 15.84
CA MET A 47 7.34 8.44 15.68
C MET A 47 6.36 9.04 16.69
N ASN A 48 5.84 8.25 17.65
CA ASN A 48 4.76 8.66 18.57
C ASN A 48 3.53 9.20 17.82
N ASN A 49 3.26 8.69 16.63
CA ASN A 49 2.14 9.11 15.79
C ASN A 49 0.98 8.11 15.86
N ILE A 50 -0.08 8.49 16.55
CA ILE A 50 -1.32 7.71 16.61
C ILE A 50 -2.26 8.25 15.52
N PRO A 51 -2.65 7.41 14.52
CA PRO A 51 -3.41 7.90 13.36
C PRO A 51 -4.80 8.43 13.69
N PHE A 52 -5.46 7.91 14.74
CA PHE A 52 -6.83 8.28 15.13
C PHE A 52 -6.94 8.53 16.63
N PRO A 53 -6.31 9.59 17.15
CA PRO A 53 -6.43 9.93 18.56
C PRO A 53 -7.85 10.41 18.86
N ARG A 54 -8.38 9.98 20.02
CA ARG A 54 -9.77 10.28 20.43
C ARG A 54 -10.06 11.78 20.57
N ASP A 55 -9.06 12.58 20.82
CA ASP A 55 -9.13 14.04 20.93
C ASP A 55 -9.19 14.76 19.58
N LYS A 56 -9.00 14.05 18.46
CA LYS A 56 -8.97 14.63 17.09
C LYS A 56 -10.08 14.09 16.19
N MET A 57 -11.28 13.90 16.74
CA MET A 57 -12.41 13.32 16.00
C MET A 57 -12.78 14.10 14.72
N ASN A 58 -12.63 15.43 14.71
CA ASN A 58 -12.86 16.22 13.51
C ASN A 58 -11.93 15.82 12.36
N LYS A 59 -10.65 15.51 12.65
CA LYS A 59 -9.70 15.01 11.65
C LYS A 59 -10.08 13.60 11.17
N VAL A 60 -10.55 12.75 12.07
CA VAL A 60 -11.00 11.38 11.75
C VAL A 60 -12.23 11.42 10.85
N ASN A 61 -13.24 12.24 11.20
CA ASN A 61 -14.45 12.40 10.41
C ASN A 61 -14.15 12.98 9.01
N TYR A 62 -13.25 13.97 8.96
CA TYR A 62 -12.79 14.51 7.68
C TYR A 62 -12.15 13.44 6.80
N MET A 63 -11.25 12.62 7.36
CA MET A 63 -10.57 11.55 6.64
C MET A 63 -11.58 10.54 6.04
N TRP A 64 -12.58 10.10 6.82
CA TRP A 64 -13.60 9.18 6.30
C TRP A 64 -14.34 9.80 5.12
N ARG A 65 -14.81 11.04 5.27
CA ARG A 65 -15.51 11.72 4.20
C ARG A 65 -14.62 12.02 2.99
N ASP A 66 -13.34 12.28 3.21
CA ASP A 66 -12.37 12.51 2.13
C ASP A 66 -12.15 11.24 1.31
N ILE A 67 -12.02 10.08 1.95
CA ILE A 67 -11.91 8.77 1.27
C ILE A 67 -13.13 8.51 0.39
N GLU A 68 -14.34 8.75 0.89
CA GLU A 68 -15.59 8.60 0.10
C GLU A 68 -15.57 9.48 -1.16
N ARG A 69 -15.31 10.79 -0.99
CA ARG A 69 -15.28 11.74 -2.12
C ARG A 69 -14.23 11.37 -3.16
N ARG A 70 -13.07 10.92 -2.71
CA ARG A 70 -11.99 10.53 -3.62
C ARG A 70 -12.29 9.23 -4.33
N ALA A 71 -12.87 8.26 -3.63
CA ALA A 71 -13.33 7.01 -4.23
C ALA A 71 -14.36 7.29 -5.34
N GLU A 72 -15.36 8.14 -5.03
CA GLU A 72 -16.38 8.58 -5.99
C GLU A 72 -15.73 9.28 -7.21
N GLY A 73 -14.77 10.18 -6.98
CA GLY A 73 -14.02 10.86 -8.04
C GLY A 73 -13.20 9.92 -8.93
N TYR A 74 -12.79 8.76 -8.42
CA TYR A 74 -12.11 7.70 -9.18
C TYR A 74 -13.08 6.68 -9.81
N GLY A 75 -14.37 6.81 -9.62
CA GLY A 75 -15.37 5.92 -10.21
C GLY A 75 -15.68 4.66 -9.41
N PHE A 76 -15.31 4.60 -8.13
CA PHE A 76 -15.69 3.53 -7.20
C PHE A 76 -16.22 4.12 -5.88
N PHE A 77 -16.70 3.28 -4.97
CA PHE A 77 -17.26 3.77 -3.72
C PHE A 77 -16.52 3.23 -2.50
N ALA A 78 -16.62 3.95 -1.38
CA ALA A 78 -16.20 3.52 -0.07
C ALA A 78 -17.36 3.68 0.91
N LYS A 79 -17.62 2.66 1.72
CA LYS A 79 -18.61 2.70 2.80
C LYS A 79 -17.86 2.94 4.11
N THR A 80 -17.88 4.17 4.59
CA THR A 80 -17.18 4.57 5.82
C THR A 80 -18.15 4.96 6.95
N PRO A 81 -17.75 4.89 8.23
CA PRO A 81 -16.47 4.36 8.69
C PRO A 81 -16.37 2.84 8.54
N VAL A 82 -15.16 2.33 8.33
CA VAL A 82 -14.87 0.89 8.34
C VAL A 82 -14.36 0.43 9.70
N PRO A 83 -14.38 -0.88 10.03
CA PRO A 83 -13.72 -1.40 11.22
C PRO A 83 -12.27 -0.94 11.30
N TYR A 84 -11.90 -0.24 12.38
CA TYR A 84 -10.56 0.31 12.58
C TYR A 84 -10.32 0.56 14.08
N PRO A 85 -9.13 0.31 14.66
CA PRO A 85 -7.95 -0.33 14.01
C PRO A 85 -8.18 -1.81 13.72
N LEU A 86 -7.42 -2.36 12.77
CA LEU A 86 -7.49 -3.81 12.49
C LEU A 86 -6.93 -4.60 13.67
N SER A 87 -7.61 -5.69 14.03
CA SER A 87 -7.17 -6.63 15.07
C SER A 87 -5.97 -7.47 14.60
N GLU A 88 -6.06 -8.06 13.40
CA GLU A 88 -5.03 -8.91 12.80
C GLU A 88 -4.20 -8.15 11.74
N PHE A 89 -3.70 -6.97 12.14
CA PHE A 89 -2.95 -6.08 11.25
C PHE A 89 -1.72 -6.72 10.63
N ASP A 90 -0.88 -7.37 11.43
CA ASP A 90 0.36 -7.97 10.94
C ASP A 90 0.06 -9.21 10.08
N LEU A 91 -0.90 -10.04 10.48
CA LEU A 91 -1.31 -11.21 9.70
C LEU A 91 -1.78 -10.84 8.29
N ALA A 92 -2.58 -9.78 8.14
CA ALA A 92 -3.05 -9.33 6.83
C ALA A 92 -1.88 -9.01 5.88
N ASN A 93 -0.84 -8.35 6.39
CA ASN A 93 0.35 -7.99 5.63
C ASN A 93 1.28 -9.18 5.38
N GLN A 94 1.41 -10.10 6.32
CA GLN A 94 2.15 -11.36 6.15
C GLN A 94 1.51 -12.25 5.09
N ILE A 95 0.17 -12.36 5.07
CA ILE A 95 -0.54 -13.09 4.01
C ILE A 95 -0.29 -12.43 2.65
N ALA A 96 -0.24 -11.11 2.57
CA ALA A 96 0.09 -10.40 1.33
C ALA A 96 1.50 -10.77 0.85
N ILE A 97 2.52 -10.80 1.72
CA ILE A 97 3.89 -11.21 1.35
C ILE A 97 3.90 -12.62 0.80
N LEU A 98 3.30 -13.58 1.51
CA LEU A 98 3.15 -14.95 1.04
C LEU A 98 2.46 -15.01 -0.34
N GLY A 99 1.45 -14.16 -0.53
CA GLY A 99 0.71 -14.05 -1.78
C GLY A 99 1.56 -13.57 -2.95
N PHE A 100 2.43 -12.60 -2.72
CA PHE A 100 3.37 -12.13 -3.76
C PHE A 100 4.37 -13.21 -4.16
N GLU A 101 4.85 -14.01 -3.22
CA GLU A 101 5.74 -15.15 -3.53
C GLU A 101 5.03 -16.24 -4.33
N LYS A 102 3.74 -16.44 -4.07
CA LYS A 102 2.93 -17.48 -4.71
C LYS A 102 2.13 -16.99 -5.93
N GLY A 103 2.24 -15.72 -6.31
CA GLY A 103 1.64 -15.14 -7.51
C GLY A 103 0.17 -14.76 -7.41
N TRP A 104 -0.41 -14.70 -6.21
CA TRP A 104 -1.79 -14.24 -5.98
C TRP A 104 -1.90 -13.00 -5.08
N GLY A 105 -0.78 -12.39 -4.69
CA GLY A 105 -0.72 -11.30 -3.72
C GLY A 105 -1.53 -10.06 -4.13
N GLU A 106 -1.42 -9.61 -5.38
CA GLU A 106 -2.19 -8.46 -5.87
C GLU A 106 -3.71 -8.68 -5.70
N LYS A 107 -4.19 -9.86 -6.12
CA LYS A 107 -5.61 -10.21 -5.99
C LYS A 107 -6.06 -10.27 -4.54
N PHE A 108 -5.23 -10.84 -3.66
CA PHE A 108 -5.52 -10.90 -2.22
C PHE A 108 -5.66 -9.50 -1.63
N VAL A 109 -4.71 -8.61 -1.91
CA VAL A 109 -4.71 -7.24 -1.38
C VAL A 109 -5.94 -6.48 -1.88
N ILE A 110 -6.23 -6.54 -3.18
CA ILE A 110 -7.39 -5.87 -3.79
C ILE A 110 -8.69 -6.37 -3.19
N LEU A 111 -8.87 -7.69 -3.06
CA LEU A 111 -10.07 -8.29 -2.48
C LEU A 111 -10.21 -7.93 -0.99
N SER A 112 -9.13 -7.97 -0.22
CA SER A 112 -9.12 -7.59 1.19
C SER A 112 -9.59 -6.15 1.39
N TYR A 113 -9.10 -5.21 0.59
CA TYR A 113 -9.53 -3.82 0.63
C TYR A 113 -10.98 -3.64 0.15
N LYS A 114 -11.42 -4.39 -0.86
CA LYS A 114 -12.80 -4.39 -1.32
C LYS A 114 -13.75 -4.88 -0.21
N LYS A 115 -13.44 -6.01 0.44
CA LYS A 115 -14.23 -6.50 1.59
C LYS A 115 -14.27 -5.48 2.71
N TRP A 116 -13.15 -4.83 2.99
CA TRP A 116 -13.06 -3.85 4.07
C TRP A 116 -13.87 -2.58 3.78
N PHE A 117 -13.63 -1.93 2.64
CA PHE A 117 -14.23 -0.62 2.33
C PHE A 117 -15.59 -0.67 1.65
N GLN A 118 -15.96 -1.76 1.00
CA GLN A 118 -17.25 -1.87 0.33
C GLN A 118 -18.27 -2.70 1.12
N GLU A 119 -17.79 -3.68 1.90
CA GLU A 119 -18.66 -4.57 2.67
C GLU A 119 -18.56 -4.37 4.19
N GLY A 120 -17.61 -3.58 4.67
CA GLY A 120 -17.40 -3.32 6.10
C GLY A 120 -16.83 -4.52 6.87
N LYS A 121 -16.15 -5.45 6.17
CA LYS A 121 -15.57 -6.66 6.74
C LYS A 121 -14.08 -6.47 6.97
N GLU A 122 -13.63 -6.66 8.19
CA GLU A 122 -12.22 -6.48 8.57
C GLU A 122 -11.31 -7.51 7.89
N PRO A 123 -10.18 -7.09 7.26
CA PRO A 123 -9.21 -8.01 6.66
C PRO A 123 -8.59 -9.00 7.66
N ALA A 124 -8.25 -10.20 7.17
CA ALA A 124 -7.57 -11.28 7.88
C ALA A 124 -8.32 -11.89 9.07
N ILE A 125 -9.59 -11.52 9.29
CA ILE A 125 -10.48 -12.20 10.24
C ILE A 125 -11.75 -12.72 9.56
N GLU A 126 -12.52 -13.52 10.28
CA GLU A 126 -13.81 -14.03 9.77
C GLU A 126 -14.86 -12.90 9.71
N PRO A 127 -15.77 -12.90 8.73
CA PRO A 127 -15.84 -13.85 7.60
C PRO A 127 -14.93 -13.49 6.40
N SER A 128 -14.28 -12.34 6.43
CA SER A 128 -13.52 -11.78 5.30
C SER A 128 -12.43 -12.71 4.79
N ILE A 129 -11.65 -13.30 5.70
CA ILE A 129 -10.54 -14.17 5.31
C ILE A 129 -11.02 -15.44 4.60
N SER A 130 -12.11 -16.06 5.08
CA SER A 130 -12.72 -17.22 4.43
C SER A 130 -13.26 -16.89 3.04
N GLU A 131 -13.92 -15.75 2.89
CA GLU A 131 -14.47 -15.30 1.61
C GLU A 131 -13.34 -15.01 0.60
N VAL A 132 -12.30 -14.27 1.00
CA VAL A 132 -11.16 -13.97 0.12
C VAL A 132 -10.42 -15.23 -0.29
N CYS A 133 -10.16 -16.16 0.64
CA CYS A 133 -9.53 -17.44 0.32
C CYS A 133 -10.39 -18.28 -0.65
N SER A 134 -11.71 -18.30 -0.44
CA SER A 134 -12.64 -19.00 -1.33
C SER A 134 -12.62 -18.40 -2.74
N GLU A 135 -12.68 -17.07 -2.89
CA GLU A 135 -12.63 -16.40 -4.19
C GLU A 135 -11.31 -16.66 -4.94
N LEU A 136 -10.21 -16.87 -4.21
CA LEU A 136 -8.89 -17.19 -4.76
C LEU A 136 -8.62 -18.70 -4.89
N SER A 137 -9.57 -19.55 -4.49
CA SER A 137 -9.40 -21.02 -4.45
C SER A 137 -8.21 -21.45 -3.58
N LEU A 138 -8.04 -20.80 -2.43
CA LEU A 138 -6.97 -21.04 -1.46
C LEU A 138 -7.50 -21.76 -0.22
N ASP A 139 -6.67 -22.62 0.34
CA ASP A 139 -6.91 -23.23 1.66
C ASP A 139 -6.56 -22.23 2.76
N LYS A 140 -7.58 -21.72 3.45
CA LYS A 140 -7.45 -20.67 4.48
C LYS A 140 -6.49 -21.10 5.61
N ASP A 141 -6.67 -22.29 6.17
CA ASP A 141 -5.91 -22.71 7.34
C ASP A 141 -4.44 -22.91 7.00
N LYS A 142 -4.17 -23.44 5.82
CA LYS A 142 -2.82 -23.54 5.26
C LYS A 142 -2.20 -22.17 5.03
N ILE A 143 -2.92 -21.23 4.43
CA ILE A 143 -2.42 -19.86 4.17
C ILE A 143 -2.09 -19.14 5.48
N ILE A 144 -2.94 -19.21 6.48
CA ILE A 144 -2.70 -18.59 7.79
C ILE A 144 -1.47 -19.23 8.46
N SER A 145 -1.34 -20.55 8.40
CA SER A 145 -0.18 -21.26 8.98
C SER A 145 1.12 -20.87 8.28
N GLU A 146 1.15 -20.85 6.96
CA GLU A 146 2.32 -20.46 6.17
C GLU A 146 2.69 -18.97 6.37
N ALA A 147 1.70 -18.08 6.43
CA ALA A 147 1.93 -16.65 6.65
C ALA A 147 2.56 -16.35 8.02
N LYS A 148 2.33 -17.19 9.01
CA LYS A 148 2.95 -17.09 10.36
C LYS A 148 4.33 -17.76 10.47
N SER A 149 4.91 -18.23 9.38
CA SER A 149 6.25 -18.81 9.38
C SER A 149 7.33 -17.75 9.65
N SER A 150 8.45 -18.18 10.22
CA SER A 150 9.60 -17.31 10.47
C SER A 150 10.18 -16.68 9.20
N ASP A 151 10.06 -17.35 8.05
CA ASP A 151 10.51 -16.85 6.76
C ASP A 151 9.66 -15.63 6.32
N ILE A 152 8.35 -15.73 6.40
CA ILE A 152 7.44 -14.61 6.07
C ILE A 152 7.59 -13.46 7.08
N GLU A 153 7.75 -13.77 8.36
CA GLU A 153 8.02 -12.75 9.38
C GLU A 153 9.33 -12.00 9.09
N THR A 154 10.38 -12.70 8.71
CA THR A 154 11.66 -12.11 8.34
C THR A 154 11.48 -11.15 7.16
N LYS A 155 10.81 -11.56 6.08
CA LYS A 155 10.54 -10.72 4.90
C LYS A 155 9.69 -9.49 5.23
N TYR A 156 8.72 -9.66 6.11
CA TYR A 156 7.91 -8.54 6.59
C TYR A 156 8.75 -7.51 7.35
N ASN A 157 9.67 -7.97 8.19
CA ASN A 157 10.62 -7.13 8.90
C ASN A 157 11.64 -6.47 7.96
N GLU A 158 12.13 -7.19 6.96
CA GLU A 158 13.03 -6.65 5.92
C GLU A 158 12.35 -5.52 5.13
N ASN A 159 11.12 -5.71 4.68
CA ASN A 159 10.35 -4.65 4.01
C ASN A 159 10.13 -3.44 4.93
N THR A 160 9.88 -3.68 6.21
CA THR A 160 9.71 -2.60 7.20
C THR A 160 11.03 -1.85 7.45
N ASN A 161 12.16 -2.55 7.48
CA ASN A 161 13.47 -1.93 7.59
C ASN A 161 13.82 -1.13 6.33
N SER A 162 13.56 -1.68 5.16
CA SER A 162 13.71 -0.97 3.89
C SER A 162 12.84 0.29 3.83
N ALA A 163 11.62 0.25 4.39
CA ALA A 163 10.79 1.45 4.51
C ALA A 163 11.44 2.51 5.41
N ARG A 164 12.09 2.13 6.54
CA ARG A 164 12.84 3.06 7.40
C ARG A 164 14.02 3.69 6.68
N GLU A 165 14.81 2.89 5.96
CA GLU A 165 15.96 3.37 5.18
C GLU A 165 15.52 4.39 4.12
N ASN A 166 14.38 4.17 3.48
CA ASN A 166 13.75 5.09 2.53
C ASN A 166 12.99 6.25 3.20
N LYS A 167 13.09 6.41 4.52
CA LYS A 167 12.46 7.49 5.31
C LYS A 167 10.93 7.53 5.15
N ILE A 168 10.31 6.40 4.93
CA ILE A 168 8.86 6.28 4.81
C ILE A 168 8.25 6.43 6.20
N PHE A 169 7.25 7.29 6.31
CA PHE A 169 6.53 7.60 7.55
C PHE A 169 5.03 7.33 7.48
N GLY A 170 4.53 6.86 6.36
CA GLY A 170 3.10 6.60 6.13
C GLY A 170 2.84 5.65 4.96
N SER A 171 1.58 5.30 4.76
CA SER A 171 1.11 4.41 3.69
C SER A 171 -0.17 5.00 3.06
N PRO A 172 -0.33 4.97 1.73
CA PRO A 172 0.61 4.45 0.74
C PRO A 172 1.83 5.35 0.54
N SER A 173 2.96 4.76 0.12
CA SER A 173 4.16 5.49 -0.28
C SER A 173 4.75 4.88 -1.54
N PHE A 174 5.30 5.72 -2.41
CA PHE A 174 5.93 5.31 -3.66
C PHE A 174 7.37 5.80 -3.67
N ILE A 175 8.32 4.94 -4.04
CA ILE A 175 9.72 5.31 -4.19
C ILE A 175 10.10 5.22 -5.66
N VAL A 176 10.63 6.30 -6.17
CA VAL A 176 11.16 6.42 -7.53
C VAL A 176 12.56 7.00 -7.45
N LYS A 177 13.58 6.20 -7.78
CA LYS A 177 14.99 6.65 -7.76
C LYS A 177 15.39 7.37 -6.48
N ASN A 178 15.10 6.77 -5.33
CA ASN A 178 15.36 7.30 -3.99
C ASN A 178 14.55 8.55 -3.59
N GLU A 179 13.55 8.95 -4.37
CA GLU A 179 12.62 10.00 -3.99
C GLU A 179 11.29 9.42 -3.49
N LEU A 180 10.81 9.96 -2.39
CA LEU A 180 9.59 9.53 -1.70
C LEU A 180 8.40 10.38 -2.15
N PHE A 181 7.32 9.70 -2.54
CA PHE A 181 6.00 10.26 -2.81
C PHE A 181 5.01 9.63 -1.83
N TRP A 182 4.51 10.40 -0.87
CA TRP A 182 3.60 9.87 0.16
C TRP A 182 2.17 10.32 -0.09
N GLY A 183 1.27 9.36 -0.09
CA GLY A 183 -0.16 9.55 -0.23
C GLY A 183 -0.70 9.01 -1.55
N ASP A 184 -1.97 8.63 -1.53
CA ASP A 184 -2.70 8.20 -2.71
C ASP A 184 -2.71 9.26 -3.83
N ASP A 185 -2.77 10.53 -3.44
CA ASP A 185 -2.75 11.69 -4.33
C ASP A 185 -1.36 11.99 -4.94
N ARG A 186 -0.34 11.23 -4.60
CA ARG A 186 1.01 11.35 -5.16
C ARG A 186 1.36 10.23 -6.14
N MET A 187 0.46 9.28 -6.38
CA MET A 187 0.71 8.17 -7.31
C MET A 187 1.02 8.68 -8.72
N GLU A 188 0.23 9.59 -9.26
CA GLU A 188 0.42 10.15 -10.59
C GLU A 188 1.69 11.02 -10.68
N ASP A 189 2.06 11.68 -9.59
CA ASP A 189 3.32 12.44 -9.53
C ASP A 189 4.52 11.51 -9.55
N ALA A 190 4.48 10.38 -8.82
CA ALA A 190 5.51 9.34 -8.86
C ALA A 190 5.65 8.74 -10.27
N ILE A 191 4.54 8.47 -10.94
CA ILE A 191 4.55 7.99 -12.34
C ILE A 191 5.19 9.00 -13.26
N LYS A 192 4.75 10.26 -13.23
CA LYS A 192 5.33 11.32 -14.06
C LYS A 192 6.84 11.47 -13.81
N TRP A 193 7.25 11.33 -12.54
CA TRP A 193 8.67 11.40 -12.16
C TRP A 193 9.46 10.22 -12.70
N SER A 194 8.91 9.02 -12.63
CA SER A 194 9.55 7.82 -13.17
C SER A 194 9.81 7.92 -14.68
N LEU A 195 8.90 8.54 -15.41
CA LEU A 195 9.00 8.72 -16.86
C LEU A 195 9.94 9.86 -17.26
N LYS A 196 10.04 10.95 -16.48
CA LYS A 196 10.96 12.07 -16.75
C LYS A 196 12.42 11.69 -16.63
N SER A 197 12.74 10.74 -15.80
CA SER A 197 14.13 10.39 -15.49
C SER A 197 14.86 9.63 -16.58
N VAL A 198 14.19 9.22 -17.65
CA VAL A 198 14.83 8.61 -18.84
C VAL A 198 15.42 9.70 -19.76
N SER A 199 14.96 10.94 -19.66
CA SER A 199 15.39 12.04 -20.56
C SER A 199 16.58 12.87 -20.04
N TYR A 200 17.00 12.70 -18.76
CA TYR A 200 18.00 13.58 -18.14
C TYR A 200 19.46 13.07 -18.18
N THR A 201 19.73 11.95 -18.84
CA THR A 201 21.10 11.40 -18.96
C THR A 201 21.96 12.05 -20.07
N HIS A 202 21.48 13.09 -20.75
CA HIS A 202 22.20 13.72 -21.86
C HIS A 202 22.43 15.25 -21.75
N LEU A 203 22.41 15.82 -20.56
CA LEU A 203 22.94 17.18 -20.37
C LEU A 203 24.32 17.12 -19.73
N THR A 204 25.35 16.80 -20.52
CA THR A 204 26.74 17.14 -20.21
C THR A 204 26.84 18.67 -20.15
N LEU A 205 27.22 19.16 -18.98
CA LEU A 205 27.61 20.57 -18.83
C LEU A 205 28.71 20.93 -19.84
N PRO A 206 28.62 22.03 -20.56
CA PRO A 206 29.71 22.50 -21.40
C PRO A 206 30.91 22.84 -20.51
N THR A 207 32.03 22.14 -20.74
CA THR A 207 33.31 22.46 -20.12
C THR A 207 33.73 23.82 -20.63
N THR A 208 33.62 24.87 -19.84
CA THR A 208 34.18 26.18 -20.16
C THR A 208 35.72 26.07 -20.06
N VAL A 209 36.38 25.88 -21.20
CA VAL A 209 37.82 26.08 -21.31
C VAL A 209 38.04 27.59 -21.25
N ARG A 210 38.67 28.10 -20.19
CA ARG A 210 39.27 29.43 -20.17
C ARG A 210 40.64 29.32 -20.81
N VAL A 211 40.86 30.08 -21.86
CA VAL A 211 42.16 30.47 -22.38
C VAL A 211 42.67 31.66 -21.60
#